data_77823d93fb2d316a2008f27b8db07df3
#
_entry.id   77823d93fb2d316a2008f27b8db07df3
#
_cell.length_a   1.000
_cell.length_b   1.000
_cell.length_c   1.000
_cell.angle_alpha   90.00
_cell.angle_beta   90.00
_cell.angle_gamma   90.00
#
_symmetry.space_group_name_H-M   'P 1'
#
loop_
_entity.id
_entity.type
_entity.pdbx_description
1 polymer ?
#
loop_
_entity_poly.entity_id
_entity_poly.type
_entity_poly.pdbx_seq_one_letter_code
_entity_poly.pdbx_strand_id
1 'polypeptide(L)'
;MNKLRIGLAAGCLVLGELVAPSTGQTQYAVDMALLTCGQYLEMSPDQSRIYAAWMSGWFNQKMGYTYINVEAYERNVENVKAWCGVNPGALVMTALQRATEQ
;
A
#
# COMPACT_ATOMS: atom_id res chain seq x y z
N MET A 1 -16.01 -3.25 -52.83
CA MET A 1 -15.88 -3.14 -52.31
C MET A 1 -15.88 -3.01 -51.27
N ASN A 2 -15.90 -3.07 -51.27
CA ASN A 2 -15.77 -2.92 -50.41
C ASN A 2 -15.75 -3.07 -49.32
N LYS A 3 -15.71 -3.29 -49.16
CA LYS A 3 -15.59 -3.37 -48.37
C LYS A 3 -15.25 -3.38 -47.30
N LEU A 4 -15.11 -3.59 -47.45
CA LEU A 4 -14.68 -3.54 -46.63
C LEU A 4 -14.51 -3.43 -45.51
N ARG A 5 -14.57 -3.36 -46.03
CA ARG A 5 -14.31 -3.19 -45.19
C ARG A 5 -14.33 -3.21 -44.06
N ILE A 6 -14.34 -3.38 -44.14
CA ILE A 6 -14.31 -3.34 -43.17
C ILE A 6 -14.18 -3.45 -42.07
N GLY A 7 -14.09 -3.66 -42.48
CA GLY A 7 -14.03 -3.61 -41.53
C GLY A 7 -13.83 -3.71 -40.54
N LEU A 8 -13.62 -3.82 -40.77
CA LEU A 8 -13.29 -3.72 -39.97
C LEU A 8 -13.21 -3.69 -38.94
N ALA A 9 -13.33 -3.68 -39.47
CA ALA A 9 -13.19 -3.46 -38.59
C ALA A 9 -13.20 -3.60 -37.70
N ALA A 10 -13.23 -3.75 -38.05
CA ALA A 10 -13.09 -3.69 -37.15
C ALA A 10 -12.93 -3.82 -36.24
N GLY A 11 -12.73 -3.98 -36.47
CA GLY A 11 -12.54 -3.89 -35.57
C GLY A 11 -12.31 -3.91 -34.64
N CYS A 12 -12.28 -3.94 -34.96
CA CYS A 12 -11.99 -3.72 -34.10
C CYS A 12 -12.00 -3.65 -33.28
N LEU A 13 -12.06 -3.73 -33.62
CA LEU A 13 -12.00 -3.49 -32.75
C LEU A 13 -12.10 -3.55 -31.79
N VAL A 14 -12.15 -3.70 -32.17
CA VAL A 14 -12.13 -3.65 -31.21
C VAL A 14 -11.99 -3.78 -30.38
N LEU A 15 -11.76 -3.96 -30.46
CA LEU A 15 -11.49 -3.94 -29.55
C LEU A 15 -11.37 -3.77 -28.55
N GLY A 16 -11.28 -3.73 -28.79
CA GLY A 16 -11.18 -3.46 -27.80
C GLY A 16 -10.91 -3.46 -26.92
N GLU A 17 -10.84 -3.53 -26.87
CA GLU A 17 -10.56 -3.47 -25.98
C GLU A 17 -10.40 -3.52 -25.07
N LEU A 18 -10.43 -3.72 -25.36
CA LEU A 18 -10.26 -3.72 -24.44
C LEU A 18 -9.97 -3.64 -23.49
N VAL A 19 -9.87 -3.71 -23.69
CA VAL A 19 -9.63 -3.60 -22.75
C VAL A 19 -9.33 -3.40 -21.86
N ALA A 20 -9.20 -3.40 -21.76
CA ALA A 20 -9.06 -3.24 -20.89
C ALA A 20 -8.77 -3.14 -20.05
N PRO A 21 -8.60 -3.24 -19.92
CA PRO A 21 -8.47 -3.31 -19.05
C PRO A 21 -8.13 -3.05 -18.21
N SER A 22 -7.91 -3.00 -18.12
CA SER A 22 -7.70 -2.91 -17.38
C SER A 22 -7.46 -2.43 -16.69
N THR A 23 -7.27 -2.47 -17.06
CA THR A 23 -7.19 -1.89 -16.36
C THR A 23 -7.36 -1.39 -14.99
N GLY A 24 -8.08 -1.17 -14.46
CA GLY A 24 -8.42 -0.67 -13.16
C GLY A 24 -7.58 -1.18 -12.03
N GLN A 25 -7.07 -2.33 -12.17
CA GLN A 25 -6.24 -2.91 -11.13
C GLN A 25 -5.01 -2.08 -10.84
N THR A 26 -4.64 -1.20 -11.73
CA THR A 26 -3.50 -0.32 -11.48
C THR A 26 -3.85 0.84 -10.57
N GLN A 27 -5.12 0.94 -10.20
CA GLN A 27 -5.60 2.04 -9.37
C GLN A 27 -5.77 1.64 -7.92
N TYR A 28 -5.12 0.58 -7.51
CA TYR A 28 -5.23 0.13 -6.13
C TYR A 28 -4.57 1.14 -5.20
N ALA A 29 -5.33 1.61 -4.23
CA ALA A 29 -4.84 2.57 -3.25
C ALA A 29 -5.31 2.15 -1.87
N VAL A 30 -4.45 2.37 -0.89
CA VAL A 30 -4.76 2.06 0.50
C VAL A 30 -4.65 3.34 1.32
N ASP A 31 -5.70 3.64 2.05
CA ASP A 31 -5.68 4.77 2.96
C ASP A 31 -5.08 4.30 4.28
N MET A 32 -3.87 4.72 4.56
CA MET A 32 -3.16 4.30 5.77
C MET A 32 -3.88 4.74 7.04
N ALA A 33 -4.71 5.77 6.96
CA ALA A 33 -5.47 6.21 8.13
C ALA A 33 -6.55 5.20 8.54
N LEU A 34 -6.92 4.30 7.64
CA LEU A 34 -7.99 3.33 7.88
C LEU A 34 -7.49 1.91 8.04
N LEU A 35 -6.21 1.68 7.84
CA LEU A 35 -5.63 0.33 7.93
C LEU A 35 -5.59 -0.11 9.38
N THR A 36 -6.13 -1.32 9.65
CA THR A 36 -6.13 -1.86 11.00
C THR A 36 -4.86 -2.67 11.27
N CYS A 37 -4.54 -2.83 12.53
CA CYS A 37 -3.46 -3.68 12.98
C CYS A 37 -3.60 -5.11 12.47
N GLY A 38 -4.82 -5.66 12.52
CA GLY A 38 -5.05 -7.01 12.02
C GLY A 38 -4.75 -7.14 10.56
N GLN A 39 -5.18 -6.15 9.76
CA GLN A 39 -4.91 -6.15 8.33
C GLN A 39 -3.39 -6.08 8.05
N TYR A 40 -2.69 -5.24 8.80
CA TYR A 40 -1.25 -5.10 8.63
C TYR A 40 -0.53 -6.42 8.94
N LEU A 41 -0.92 -7.08 10.01
CA LEU A 41 -0.28 -8.33 10.43
C LEU A 41 -0.54 -9.48 9.46
N GLU A 42 -1.61 -9.40 8.68
CA GLU A 42 -1.96 -10.46 7.72
C GLU A 42 -1.27 -10.30 6.38
N MET A 43 -0.55 -9.22 6.18
CA MET A 43 0.12 -8.96 4.90
C MET A 43 1.28 -9.90 4.69
N SER A 44 1.59 -10.16 3.42
CA SER A 44 2.82 -10.86 3.06
C SER A 44 4.02 -10.03 3.51
N PRO A 45 5.18 -10.65 3.70
CA PRO A 45 6.38 -9.90 4.09
C PRO A 45 6.73 -8.78 3.12
N ASP A 46 6.57 -9.02 1.80
CA ASP A 46 6.89 -7.99 0.81
C ASP A 46 5.95 -6.80 0.93
N GLN A 47 4.66 -7.08 1.07
CA GLN A 47 3.66 -6.03 1.21
C GLN A 47 3.85 -5.26 2.51
N SER A 48 4.08 -5.98 3.59
CA SER A 48 4.31 -5.40 4.91
C SER A 48 5.50 -4.43 4.89
N ARG A 49 6.56 -4.78 4.16
CA ARG A 49 7.74 -3.93 4.06
C ARG A 49 7.43 -2.60 3.39
N ILE A 50 6.61 -2.62 2.34
CA ILE A 50 6.23 -1.38 1.66
C ILE A 50 5.49 -0.46 2.63
N TYR A 51 4.57 -1.02 3.38
CA TYR A 51 3.78 -0.23 4.31
C TYR A 51 4.61 0.28 5.48
N ALA A 52 5.53 -0.55 5.97
CA ALA A 52 6.45 -0.12 7.03
C ALA A 52 7.34 1.02 6.56
N ALA A 53 7.81 0.97 5.32
CA ALA A 53 8.62 2.04 4.76
C ALA A 53 7.84 3.34 4.67
N TRP A 54 6.58 3.26 4.25
CA TRP A 54 5.72 4.44 4.20
C TRP A 54 5.56 5.04 5.60
N MET A 55 5.28 4.20 6.57
CA MET A 55 5.11 4.66 7.95
C MET A 55 6.36 5.30 8.51
N SER A 56 7.52 4.73 8.17
CA SER A 56 8.80 5.28 8.60
C SER A 56 9.01 6.68 8.03
N GLY A 57 8.72 6.86 6.74
CA GLY A 57 8.84 8.17 6.11
C GLY A 57 7.89 9.18 6.70
N TRP A 58 6.65 8.76 6.93
CA TRP A 58 5.65 9.62 7.54
C TRP A 58 6.08 10.07 8.93
N PHE A 59 6.54 9.13 9.74
CA PHE A 59 6.99 9.43 11.11
C PHE A 59 8.21 10.36 11.10
N ASN A 60 9.18 10.06 10.24
CA ASN A 60 10.38 10.90 10.17
C ASN A 60 10.04 12.31 9.72
N GLN A 61 9.15 12.46 8.74
CA GLN A 61 8.72 13.77 8.29
C GLN A 61 8.04 14.54 9.43
N LYS A 62 7.18 13.87 10.17
CA LYS A 62 6.48 14.48 11.29
C LYS A 62 7.44 14.97 12.37
N MET A 63 8.51 14.22 12.58
CA MET A 63 9.51 14.57 13.59
C MET A 63 10.58 15.53 13.07
N GLY A 64 10.52 15.87 11.80
CA GLY A 64 11.51 16.78 11.20
C GLY A 64 12.82 16.12 10.84
N TYR A 65 12.86 14.81 10.78
CA TYR A 65 14.08 14.07 10.42
C TYR A 65 14.20 13.91 8.92
N THR A 66 15.42 14.12 8.40
CA THR A 66 15.72 13.90 6.99
C THR A 66 16.70 12.75 6.79
N TYR A 67 16.97 12.00 7.84
CA TYR A 67 17.88 10.85 7.79
C TYR A 67 17.11 9.62 8.28
N ILE A 68 17.67 8.46 7.99
CA ILE A 68 17.12 7.22 8.51
C ILE A 68 18.15 6.55 9.41
N ASN A 69 17.70 6.13 10.58
CA ASN A 69 18.49 5.29 11.47
C ASN A 69 17.97 3.87 11.27
N VAL A 70 18.75 3.05 10.56
CA VAL A 70 18.28 1.72 10.15
C VAL A 70 17.97 0.85 11.36
N GLU A 71 18.81 0.91 12.38
CA GLU A 71 18.60 0.11 13.57
C GLU A 71 17.32 0.51 14.30
N ALA A 72 17.10 1.83 14.42
CA ALA A 72 15.87 2.32 15.03
C ALA A 72 14.65 1.94 14.19
N TYR A 73 14.79 2.00 12.88
CA TYR A 73 13.71 1.60 11.98
C TYR A 73 13.30 0.15 12.22
N GLU A 74 14.28 -0.75 12.28
CA GLU A 74 13.98 -2.17 12.50
C GLU A 74 13.33 -2.40 13.86
N ARG A 75 13.84 -1.71 14.87
CA ARG A 75 13.27 -1.82 16.22
C ARG A 75 11.83 -1.32 16.26
N ASN A 76 11.57 -0.20 15.58
CA ASN A 76 10.23 0.36 15.54
C ASN A 76 9.24 -0.53 14.77
N VAL A 77 9.69 -1.18 13.71
CA VAL A 77 8.85 -2.13 12.98
C VAL A 77 8.43 -3.26 13.92
N GLU A 78 9.37 -3.80 14.68
CA GLU A 78 9.06 -4.88 15.63
C GLU A 78 8.10 -4.40 16.71
N ASN A 79 8.32 -3.20 17.21
CA ASN A 79 7.45 -2.65 18.25
C ASN A 79 6.03 -2.43 17.76
N VAL A 80 5.88 -1.94 16.52
CA VAL A 80 4.55 -1.76 15.94
C VAL A 80 3.86 -3.11 15.80
N LYS A 81 4.55 -4.12 15.32
CA LYS A 81 3.96 -5.44 15.16
C LYS A 81 3.57 -6.05 16.50
N ALA A 82 4.43 -5.88 17.51
CA ALA A 82 4.13 -6.40 18.84
C ALA A 82 2.89 -5.73 19.42
N TRP A 83 2.81 -4.41 19.30
CA TRP A 83 1.64 -3.67 19.78
C TRP A 83 0.38 -4.08 19.04
N CYS A 84 0.48 -4.22 17.73
CA CYS A 84 -0.64 -4.65 16.89
C CYS A 84 -1.11 -6.06 17.27
N GLY A 85 -0.18 -6.92 17.68
CA GLY A 85 -0.53 -8.29 18.06
C GLY A 85 -1.51 -8.37 19.22
N VAL A 86 -1.46 -7.40 20.13
CA VAL A 86 -2.40 -7.37 21.25
C VAL A 86 -3.50 -6.33 21.07
N ASN A 87 -3.50 -5.62 19.94
CA ASN A 87 -4.51 -4.62 19.63
C ASN A 87 -4.95 -4.73 18.16
N PRO A 88 -5.43 -5.91 17.74
CA PRO A 88 -5.69 -6.13 16.31
C PRO A 88 -6.79 -5.24 15.74
N GLY A 89 -7.70 -4.77 16.56
CA GLY A 89 -8.77 -3.90 16.09
C GLY A 89 -8.39 -2.43 16.01
N ALA A 90 -7.22 -2.06 16.51
CA ALA A 90 -6.77 -0.68 16.48
C ALA A 90 -6.25 -0.31 15.09
N LEU A 91 -6.11 0.98 14.83
CA LEU A 91 -5.53 1.45 13.58
C LEU A 91 -4.02 1.36 13.63
N VAL A 92 -3.42 1.02 12.50
CA VAL A 92 -1.96 0.87 12.45
C VAL A 92 -1.26 2.20 12.73
N MET A 93 -1.88 3.32 12.35
CA MET A 93 -1.27 4.62 12.64
C MET A 93 -1.28 4.93 14.14
N THR A 94 -2.26 4.41 14.87
CA THR A 94 -2.24 4.48 16.34
C THR A 94 -1.09 3.64 16.89
N ALA A 95 -0.90 2.45 16.32
CA ALA A 95 0.20 1.58 16.73
C ALA A 95 1.55 2.28 16.49
N LEU A 96 1.69 2.92 15.35
CA LEU A 96 2.92 3.65 15.04
C LEU A 96 3.21 4.69 16.11
N GLN A 97 2.21 5.48 16.45
CA GLN A 97 2.38 6.52 17.45
C GLN A 97 2.72 5.93 18.81
N ARG A 98 1.97 4.91 19.24
CA ARG A 98 2.17 4.32 20.57
C ARG A 98 3.48 3.59 20.70
N ALA A 99 3.86 2.85 19.66
CA ALA A 99 5.03 1.98 19.72
C ALA A 99 6.34 2.77 19.58
N THR A 100 6.27 3.99 19.03
CA THR A 100 7.47 4.81 18.81
C THR A 100 7.57 5.99 19.78
N GLU A 101 6.60 6.15 20.67
CA GLU A 101 6.71 7.14 21.74
C GLU A 101 7.79 6.70 22.72
N GLN A 102 8.67 7.60 23.02
CA GLN A 102 9.75 7.33 23.98
C GLN A 102 9.89 8.44 24.99
#